data_7f750397e091044d50da96f61aa746c9
#
_entry.id   7f750397e091044d50da96f61aa746c9
#
_cell.length_a   1.000
_cell.length_b   1.000
_cell.length_c   1.000
_cell.angle_alpha   90.00
_cell.angle_beta   90.00
_cell.angle_gamma   90.00
#
_symmetry.space_group_name_H-M   'P 1'
#
loop_
_entity.id
_entity.type
_entity.pdbx_description
1 polymer ?
#
loop_
_entity_poly.entity_id
_entity_poly.type
_entity_poly.pdbx_seq_one_letter_code
_entity_poly.pdbx_strand_id
1 'polypeptide(L)'
;DITLIDPDPNVLADLQDRYDLRTIAGNGALPRVLKQAGAEDADMLVAVTRSDETNLVACRMAALMFNVPRRIARVRSPEMMEQAHLHGDEGFNVDHVICPEQSVTNHIERLIEFPDALQVLDFADGKVTLVSVRAYAGGPLVSHPIEDIRKHLPKVDVRIVALFRENQPVAVEGYTMIQP
;
A
#
# COMPACT_ATOMS: atom_id res chain seq x y z
N ASP A 1 14.93 10.39 -10.04
CA ASP A 1 16.17 9.74 -9.59
C ASP A 1 15.95 9.16 -8.19
N ILE A 2 16.61 8.01 -7.90
CA ILE A 2 16.51 7.35 -6.60
C ILE A 2 17.91 7.27 -5.98
N THR A 3 18.02 7.68 -4.71
CA THR A 3 19.22 7.46 -3.91
C THR A 3 18.88 6.50 -2.78
N LEU A 4 19.61 5.39 -2.70
CA LEU A 4 19.46 4.38 -1.66
C LEU A 4 20.52 4.55 -0.58
N ILE A 5 20.10 4.50 0.68
CA ILE A 5 20.99 4.54 1.84
C ILE A 5 20.88 3.22 2.60
N ASP A 6 21.99 2.54 2.79
CA ASP A 6 22.07 1.34 3.63
C ASP A 6 23.42 1.29 4.33
N PRO A 7 23.52 0.79 5.57
CA PRO A 7 24.82 0.64 6.24
C PRO A 7 25.69 -0.49 5.65
N ASP A 8 25.10 -1.47 4.95
CA ASP A 8 25.83 -2.59 4.34
C ASP A 8 26.24 -2.28 2.90
N PRO A 9 27.55 -2.10 2.62
CA PRO A 9 28.02 -1.82 1.27
C PRO A 9 27.80 -2.99 0.27
N ASN A 10 27.67 -4.24 0.75
CA ASN A 10 27.45 -5.38 -0.15
C ASN A 10 26.01 -5.36 -0.69
N VAL A 11 25.04 -5.02 0.17
CA VAL A 11 23.65 -4.82 -0.24
C VAL A 11 23.55 -3.70 -1.28
N LEU A 12 24.28 -2.60 -1.06
CA LEU A 12 24.30 -1.48 -1.99
C LEU A 12 24.90 -1.85 -3.34
N ALA A 13 25.99 -2.62 -3.35
CA ALA A 13 26.63 -3.07 -4.58
C ALA A 13 25.70 -3.98 -5.40
N ASP A 14 25.07 -4.98 -4.78
CA ASP A 14 24.11 -5.89 -5.45
C ASP A 14 22.94 -5.14 -6.07
N LEU A 15 22.42 -4.13 -5.37
CA LEU A 15 21.29 -3.33 -5.87
C LEU A 15 21.71 -2.37 -6.99
N GLN A 16 22.91 -1.80 -6.91
CA GLN A 16 23.44 -0.93 -7.96
C GLN A 16 23.74 -1.68 -9.26
N ASP A 17 24.17 -2.95 -9.15
CA ASP A 17 24.38 -3.80 -10.32
C ASP A 17 23.08 -4.18 -11.06
N ARG A 18 21.95 -4.14 -10.33
CA ARG A 18 20.64 -4.56 -10.85
C ARG A 18 19.75 -3.41 -11.27
N TYR A 19 19.94 -2.24 -10.68
CA TYR A 19 19.07 -1.08 -10.85
C TYR A 19 19.90 0.19 -11.08
N ASP A 20 19.38 1.08 -11.91
CA ASP A 20 19.98 2.42 -12.12
C ASP A 20 19.62 3.33 -10.94
N LEU A 21 20.41 3.27 -9.88
CA LEU A 21 20.23 4.08 -8.67
C LEU A 21 21.56 4.50 -8.05
N ARG A 22 21.54 5.62 -7.35
CA ARG A 22 22.66 6.10 -6.57
C ARG A 22 22.67 5.44 -5.19
N THR A 23 23.84 5.06 -4.70
CA THR A 23 23.98 4.43 -3.38
C THR A 23 24.88 5.24 -2.45
N ILE A 24 24.52 5.27 -1.17
CA ILE A 24 25.29 5.91 -0.08
C ILE A 24 25.37 4.94 1.09
N ALA A 25 26.58 4.54 1.45
CA ALA A 25 26.80 3.71 2.63
C ALA A 25 26.71 4.53 3.92
N GLY A 26 25.81 4.15 4.81
CA GLY A 26 25.66 4.82 6.10
C GLY A 26 24.31 4.63 6.77
N ASN A 27 24.18 5.23 7.95
CA ASN A 27 22.92 5.26 8.68
C ASN A 27 22.07 6.46 8.23
N GLY A 28 20.87 6.18 7.67
CA GLY A 28 19.94 7.18 7.16
C GLY A 28 19.33 8.14 8.19
N ALA A 29 19.50 7.89 9.49
CA ALA A 29 19.11 8.82 10.53
C ALA A 29 20.17 9.94 10.76
N LEU A 30 21.36 9.84 10.16
CA LEU A 30 22.42 10.82 10.34
C LEU A 30 22.31 11.95 9.31
N PRO A 31 22.27 13.23 9.75
CA PRO A 31 22.13 14.38 8.85
C PRO A 31 23.19 14.43 7.74
N ARG A 32 24.45 14.06 8.08
CA ARG A 32 25.55 14.02 7.11
C ARG A 32 25.28 13.04 5.98
N VAL A 33 24.71 11.88 6.30
CA VAL A 33 24.38 10.83 5.31
C VAL A 33 23.22 11.29 4.44
N LEU A 34 22.17 11.85 5.02
CA LEU A 34 21.04 12.44 4.29
C LEU A 34 21.50 13.55 3.35
N LYS A 35 22.40 14.44 3.79
CA LYS A 35 22.96 15.48 2.95
C LYS A 35 23.75 14.92 1.77
N GLN A 36 24.61 13.93 2.00
CA GLN A 36 25.34 13.23 0.94
C GLN A 36 24.42 12.55 -0.07
N ALA A 37 23.27 12.07 0.39
CA ALA A 37 22.25 11.47 -0.44
C ALA A 37 21.44 12.47 -1.29
N GLY A 38 21.60 13.77 -1.03
CA GLY A 38 20.87 14.82 -1.76
C GLY A 38 19.51 15.14 -1.16
N ALA A 39 19.35 15.01 0.16
CA ALA A 39 18.09 15.28 0.83
C ALA A 39 17.60 16.75 0.67
N GLU A 40 18.51 17.69 0.38
CA GLU A 40 18.19 19.11 0.16
C GLU A 40 17.26 19.31 -1.07
N ASP A 41 17.37 18.42 -2.06
CA ASP A 41 16.61 18.49 -3.32
C ASP A 41 15.61 17.32 -3.45
N ALA A 42 15.38 16.57 -2.39
CA ALA A 42 14.52 15.38 -2.43
C ALA A 42 13.03 15.73 -2.32
N ASP A 43 12.21 15.21 -3.20
CA ASP A 43 10.74 15.32 -3.15
C ASP A 43 10.13 14.40 -2.08
N MET A 44 10.81 13.33 -1.72
CA MET A 44 10.29 12.32 -0.81
C MET A 44 11.43 11.56 -0.10
N LEU A 45 11.22 11.27 1.17
CA LEU A 45 11.99 10.28 1.93
C LEU A 45 11.11 9.06 2.25
N VAL A 46 11.66 7.86 2.00
CA VAL A 46 11.05 6.58 2.40
C VAL A 46 12.01 5.86 3.34
N ALA A 47 11.70 5.84 4.63
CA ALA A 47 12.50 5.22 5.67
C ALA A 47 11.94 3.84 6.03
N VAL A 48 12.60 2.78 5.55
CA VAL A 48 12.13 1.38 5.65
C VAL A 48 13.20 0.44 6.20
N THR A 49 14.05 0.96 7.09
CA THR A 49 15.09 0.16 7.75
C THR A 49 14.49 -0.86 8.73
N ARG A 50 15.31 -1.70 9.32
CA ARG A 50 14.86 -2.69 10.32
C ARG A 50 14.51 -2.10 11.68
N SER A 51 14.87 -0.84 11.96
CA SER A 51 14.58 -0.16 13.23
C SER A 51 13.54 0.93 13.02
N ASP A 52 12.44 0.84 13.76
CA ASP A 52 11.37 1.83 13.76
C ASP A 52 11.89 3.19 14.23
N GLU A 53 12.75 3.21 15.24
CA GLU A 53 13.39 4.42 15.78
C GLU A 53 14.25 5.10 14.71
N THR A 54 15.04 4.33 13.97
CA THR A 54 15.85 4.87 12.87
C THR A 54 14.96 5.48 11.78
N ASN A 55 13.86 4.84 11.45
CA ASN A 55 12.92 5.32 10.44
C ASN A 55 12.26 6.64 10.88
N LEU A 56 11.80 6.70 12.12
CA LEU A 56 11.20 7.92 12.69
C LEU A 56 12.21 9.07 12.76
N VAL A 57 13.42 8.80 13.26
CA VAL A 57 14.49 9.82 13.35
C VAL A 57 14.91 10.31 11.97
N ALA A 58 15.01 9.43 10.97
CA ALA A 58 15.32 9.81 9.59
C ALA A 58 14.29 10.79 9.04
N CYS A 59 12.99 10.52 9.23
CA CYS A 59 11.90 11.42 8.83
C CYS A 59 12.01 12.78 9.54
N ARG A 60 12.28 12.77 10.86
CA ARG A 60 12.45 14.01 11.64
C ARG A 60 13.62 14.85 11.13
N MET A 61 14.77 14.23 10.87
CA MET A 61 15.94 14.92 10.32
C MET A 61 15.68 15.47 8.92
N ALA A 62 15.02 14.69 8.07
CA ALA A 62 14.64 15.11 6.72
C ALA A 62 13.70 16.34 6.74
N ALA A 63 12.73 16.37 7.66
CA ALA A 63 11.84 17.51 7.83
C ALA A 63 12.57 18.76 8.33
N LEU A 64 13.29 18.63 9.45
CA LEU A 64 13.85 19.79 10.15
C LEU A 64 15.07 20.41 9.45
N MET A 65 15.91 19.60 8.83
CA MET A 65 17.17 20.07 8.28
C MET A 65 17.17 20.26 6.78
N PHE A 66 16.28 19.56 6.07
CA PHE A 66 16.28 19.53 4.60
C PHE A 66 14.94 19.91 3.99
N ASN A 67 13.90 20.13 4.81
CA ASN A 67 12.55 20.48 4.36
C ASN A 67 11.98 19.50 3.31
N VAL A 68 12.33 18.21 3.39
CA VAL A 68 11.76 17.18 2.47
C VAL A 68 10.24 17.16 2.64
N PRO A 69 9.47 17.38 1.56
CA PRO A 69 8.02 17.65 1.68
C PRO A 69 7.18 16.41 2.01
N ARG A 70 7.66 15.20 1.70
CA ARG A 70 6.94 13.94 1.97
C ARG A 70 7.87 12.94 2.66
N ARG A 71 7.38 12.39 3.75
CA ARG A 71 8.16 11.46 4.58
C ARG A 71 7.31 10.26 4.94
N ILE A 72 7.78 9.10 4.54
CA ILE A 72 7.11 7.82 4.78
C ILE A 72 8.02 6.99 5.68
N ALA A 73 7.48 6.45 6.78
CA ALA A 73 8.21 5.59 7.68
C ALA A 73 7.56 4.22 7.81
N ARG A 74 8.38 3.16 7.82
CA ARG A 74 7.94 1.85 8.29
C ARG A 74 8.00 1.83 9.81
N VAL A 75 6.86 1.55 10.46
CA VAL A 75 6.74 1.36 11.90
C VAL A 75 5.99 0.06 12.13
N ARG A 76 6.58 -0.88 12.84
CA ARG A 76 6.01 -2.20 13.12
C ARG A 76 5.49 -2.33 14.54
N SER A 77 6.03 -1.52 15.47
CA SER A 77 5.59 -1.50 16.85
C SER A 77 4.12 -1.02 16.96
N PRO A 78 3.19 -1.86 17.42
CA PRO A 78 1.80 -1.43 17.64
C PRO A 78 1.71 -0.26 18.61
N GLU A 79 2.53 -0.28 19.65
CA GLU A 79 2.60 0.77 20.66
C GLU A 79 2.94 2.14 20.05
N MET A 80 3.89 2.18 19.10
CA MET A 80 4.24 3.42 18.39
C MET A 80 3.16 3.83 17.38
N MET A 81 2.50 2.86 16.74
CA MET A 81 1.44 3.14 15.76
C MET A 81 0.19 3.75 16.41
N GLU A 82 -0.16 3.32 17.60
CA GLU A 82 -1.33 3.83 18.33
C GLU A 82 -1.15 5.29 18.78
N GLN A 83 0.08 5.79 18.85
CA GLN A 83 0.41 7.14 19.29
C GLN A 83 0.42 8.13 18.11
N ALA A 84 -0.75 8.53 17.62
CA ALA A 84 -0.89 9.41 16.46
C ALA A 84 -0.08 10.72 16.57
N HIS A 85 0.08 11.27 17.79
CA HIS A 85 0.87 12.48 18.02
C HIS A 85 2.37 12.29 17.75
N LEU A 86 2.90 11.06 17.77
CA LEU A 86 4.30 10.80 17.42
C LEU A 86 4.56 11.01 15.92
N HIS A 87 3.56 10.88 15.06
CA HIS A 87 3.75 10.92 13.61
C HIS A 87 3.64 12.34 13.05
N GLY A 88 2.83 13.22 13.64
CA GLY A 88 2.59 14.59 13.18
C GLY A 88 3.77 15.56 13.35
N ASP A 89 3.49 16.84 13.09
CA ASP A 89 4.50 17.92 13.11
C ASP A 89 5.14 18.14 14.47
N GLU A 90 4.44 17.90 15.54
CA GLU A 90 4.96 17.97 16.90
C GLU A 90 5.83 16.75 17.27
N GLY A 91 5.64 15.62 16.55
CA GLY A 91 6.40 14.40 16.72
C GLY A 91 7.53 14.23 15.72
N PHE A 92 7.51 13.13 14.96
CA PHE A 92 8.58 12.76 14.04
C PHE A 92 8.36 13.25 12.60
N ASN A 93 7.34 14.04 12.32
CA ASN A 93 7.01 14.58 10.99
C ASN A 93 6.84 13.48 9.93
N VAL A 94 6.16 12.40 10.25
CA VAL A 94 5.84 11.32 9.31
C VAL A 94 4.48 11.59 8.67
N ASP A 95 4.44 11.69 7.34
CA ASP A 95 3.20 11.91 6.61
C ASP A 95 2.40 10.62 6.43
N HIS A 96 3.11 9.49 6.24
CA HIS A 96 2.50 8.16 6.14
C HIS A 96 3.31 7.11 6.89
N VAL A 97 2.61 6.34 7.71
CA VAL A 97 3.16 5.16 8.38
C VAL A 97 2.79 3.91 7.59
N ILE A 98 3.76 3.04 7.37
CA ILE A 98 3.58 1.75 6.71
C ILE A 98 3.90 0.64 7.71
N CYS A 99 2.97 -0.29 7.92
CA CYS A 99 3.20 -1.56 8.61
C CYS A 99 2.82 -2.70 7.67
N PRO A 100 3.79 -3.31 6.98
CA PRO A 100 3.51 -4.42 6.05
C PRO A 100 2.83 -5.59 6.73
N GLU A 101 3.19 -5.90 7.97
CA GLU A 101 2.62 -6.97 8.77
C GLU A 101 1.12 -6.73 9.02
N GLN A 102 0.72 -5.52 9.40
CA GLN A 102 -0.68 -5.16 9.58
C GLN A 102 -1.45 -5.20 8.26
N SER A 103 -0.83 -4.75 7.17
CA SER A 103 -1.45 -4.80 5.84
C SER A 103 -1.75 -6.23 5.40
N VAL A 104 -0.84 -7.17 5.67
CA VAL A 104 -1.06 -8.61 5.41
C VAL A 104 -2.16 -9.16 6.30
N THR A 105 -2.16 -8.85 7.58
CA THR A 105 -3.19 -9.28 8.53
C THR A 105 -4.57 -8.79 8.09
N ASN A 106 -4.72 -7.51 7.78
CA ASN A 106 -5.97 -6.93 7.29
C ASN A 106 -6.43 -7.62 5.99
N HIS A 107 -5.49 -7.93 5.09
CA HIS A 107 -5.82 -8.65 3.85
C HIS A 107 -6.35 -10.06 4.13
N ILE A 108 -5.72 -10.79 5.05
CA ILE A 108 -6.17 -12.14 5.46
C ILE A 108 -7.55 -12.06 6.13
N GLU A 109 -7.78 -11.11 7.02
CA GLU A 109 -9.09 -10.88 7.65
C GLU A 109 -10.18 -10.67 6.60
N ARG A 110 -9.91 -9.87 5.56
CA ARG A 110 -10.85 -9.66 4.45
C ARG A 110 -11.13 -10.92 3.65
N LEU A 111 -10.12 -11.75 3.41
CA LEU A 111 -10.33 -13.04 2.73
C LEU A 111 -11.14 -14.03 3.59
N ILE A 112 -11.04 -13.97 4.91
CA ILE A 112 -11.88 -14.76 5.82
C ILE A 112 -13.32 -14.24 5.80
N GLU A 113 -13.52 -12.92 5.78
CA GLU A 113 -14.84 -12.29 5.70
C GLU A 113 -15.53 -12.57 4.35
N PHE A 114 -14.74 -12.67 3.27
CA PHE A 114 -15.20 -12.95 1.90
C PHE A 114 -14.49 -14.19 1.33
N PRO A 115 -14.82 -15.41 1.77
CA PRO A 115 -14.05 -16.63 1.47
C PRO A 115 -13.99 -16.99 -0.01
N ASP A 116 -14.96 -16.55 -0.82
CA ASP A 116 -14.99 -16.80 -2.27
C ASP A 116 -14.34 -15.67 -3.08
N ALA A 117 -13.80 -14.64 -2.41
CA ALA A 117 -13.18 -13.51 -3.09
C ALA A 117 -11.76 -13.86 -3.55
N LEU A 118 -11.44 -13.46 -4.77
CA LEU A 118 -10.05 -13.45 -5.28
C LEU A 118 -9.27 -12.25 -4.74
N GLN A 119 -9.98 -11.15 -4.53
CA GLN A 119 -9.40 -9.90 -4.01
C GLN A 119 -10.48 -9.06 -3.35
N VAL A 120 -10.13 -8.41 -2.26
CA VAL A 120 -10.97 -7.44 -1.57
C VAL A 120 -10.15 -6.17 -1.34
N LEU A 121 -10.66 -5.03 -1.79
CA LEU A 121 -10.03 -3.72 -1.64
C LEU A 121 -11.04 -2.73 -1.05
N ASP A 122 -10.65 -2.07 0.03
CA ASP A 122 -11.44 -1.01 0.63
C ASP A 122 -11.01 0.37 0.12
N PHE A 123 -11.98 1.25 -0.10
CA PHE A 123 -11.82 2.65 -0.48
C PHE A 123 -12.60 3.55 0.48
N ALA A 124 -12.16 4.80 0.59
CA ALA A 124 -12.82 5.84 1.39
C ALA A 124 -13.06 5.39 2.85
N ASP A 125 -12.03 4.87 3.51
CA ASP A 125 -12.08 4.37 4.90
C ASP A 125 -13.16 3.28 5.11
N GLY A 126 -13.23 2.33 4.19
CA GLY A 126 -14.16 1.20 4.26
C GLY A 126 -15.60 1.52 3.86
N LYS A 127 -15.89 2.71 3.34
CA LYS A 127 -17.23 3.08 2.85
C LYS A 127 -17.59 2.43 1.52
N VAL A 128 -16.59 2.03 0.75
CA VAL A 128 -16.74 1.33 -0.54
C VAL A 128 -15.77 0.16 -0.55
N THR A 129 -16.28 -1.04 -0.79
CA THR A 129 -15.48 -2.25 -0.91
C THR A 129 -15.59 -2.80 -2.33
N LEU A 130 -14.45 -2.98 -3.00
CA LEU A 130 -14.35 -3.66 -4.28
C LEU A 130 -14.01 -5.13 -4.02
N VAL A 131 -14.90 -6.02 -4.44
CA VAL A 131 -14.71 -7.47 -4.31
C VAL A 131 -14.60 -8.09 -5.70
N SER A 132 -13.51 -8.80 -5.95
CA SER A 132 -13.31 -9.60 -7.15
C SER A 132 -13.65 -11.06 -6.84
N VAL A 133 -14.59 -11.63 -7.58
CA VAL A 133 -15.01 -13.02 -7.42
C VAL A 133 -14.95 -13.74 -8.76
N ARG A 134 -14.76 -15.07 -8.72
CA ARG A 134 -14.91 -15.90 -9.92
C ARG A 134 -16.32 -16.46 -9.99
N ALA A 135 -16.96 -16.28 -11.15
CA ALA A 135 -18.20 -16.97 -11.45
C ALA A 135 -17.88 -18.46 -11.72
N TYR A 136 -18.70 -19.34 -11.18
CA TYR A 136 -18.59 -20.79 -11.38
C TYR A 136 -19.95 -21.39 -11.70
N ALA A 137 -19.96 -22.52 -12.38
CA ALA A 137 -21.20 -23.20 -12.77
C ALA A 137 -22.06 -23.51 -11.54
N GLY A 138 -23.33 -23.12 -11.57
CA GLY A 138 -24.27 -23.25 -10.45
C GLY A 138 -24.23 -22.11 -9.44
N GLY A 139 -23.36 -21.12 -9.62
CA GLY A 139 -23.35 -19.91 -8.79
C GLY A 139 -24.63 -19.08 -8.95
N PRO A 140 -25.05 -18.33 -7.90
CA PRO A 140 -26.36 -17.68 -7.86
C PRO A 140 -26.57 -16.58 -8.91
N LEU A 141 -25.48 -16.04 -9.45
CA LEU A 141 -25.51 -14.97 -10.46
C LEU A 141 -25.26 -15.49 -11.88
N VAL A 142 -24.80 -16.74 -12.02
CA VAL A 142 -24.49 -17.34 -13.33
C VAL A 142 -25.77 -17.61 -14.12
N SER A 143 -25.71 -17.36 -15.42
CA SER A 143 -26.86 -17.46 -16.37
C SER A 143 -27.96 -16.39 -16.15
N HIS A 144 -27.63 -15.34 -15.38
CA HIS A 144 -28.52 -14.19 -15.23
C HIS A 144 -27.86 -12.92 -15.81
N PRO A 145 -28.65 -11.97 -16.34
CA PRO A 145 -28.16 -10.69 -16.78
C PRO A 145 -27.80 -9.83 -15.56
N ILE A 146 -26.85 -8.91 -15.75
CA ILE A 146 -26.38 -8.02 -14.69
C ILE A 146 -27.51 -7.21 -14.02
N GLU A 147 -28.52 -6.79 -14.80
CA GLU A 147 -29.66 -6.02 -14.27
C GLU A 147 -30.49 -6.79 -13.23
N ASP A 148 -30.42 -8.11 -13.24
CA ASP A 148 -31.15 -8.96 -12.29
C ASP A 148 -30.43 -9.14 -10.95
N ILE A 149 -29.20 -8.59 -10.80
CA ILE A 149 -28.41 -8.79 -9.59
C ILE A 149 -29.13 -8.31 -8.33
N ARG A 150 -29.88 -7.21 -8.42
CA ARG A 150 -30.68 -6.67 -7.30
C ARG A 150 -31.82 -7.60 -6.87
N LYS A 151 -32.32 -8.46 -7.78
CA LYS A 151 -33.33 -9.45 -7.45
C LYS A 151 -32.75 -10.59 -6.61
N HIS A 152 -31.48 -10.92 -6.86
CA HIS A 152 -30.75 -11.99 -6.14
C HIS A 152 -30.11 -11.50 -4.85
N LEU A 153 -29.73 -10.22 -4.79
CA LEU A 153 -29.07 -9.59 -3.63
C LEU A 153 -29.82 -8.32 -3.16
N PRO A 154 -31.10 -8.45 -2.73
CA PRO A 154 -31.94 -7.27 -2.45
C PRO A 154 -31.54 -6.45 -1.24
N LYS A 155 -30.68 -7.00 -0.36
CA LYS A 155 -30.23 -6.34 0.87
C LYS A 155 -28.87 -5.67 0.74
N VAL A 156 -28.23 -5.79 -0.42
CA VAL A 156 -26.87 -5.28 -0.63
C VAL A 156 -26.90 -4.28 -1.77
N ASP A 157 -26.36 -3.09 -1.54
CA ASP A 157 -26.15 -2.12 -2.62
C ASP A 157 -24.85 -2.49 -3.35
N VAL A 158 -25.01 -3.28 -4.41
CA VAL A 158 -23.91 -3.81 -5.19
C VAL A 158 -24.01 -3.37 -6.64
N ARG A 159 -22.85 -3.09 -7.25
CA ARG A 159 -22.72 -2.76 -8.66
C ARG A 159 -21.56 -3.52 -9.28
N ILE A 160 -21.80 -4.19 -10.40
CA ILE A 160 -20.72 -4.76 -11.20
C ILE A 160 -20.04 -3.62 -11.97
N VAL A 161 -18.75 -3.46 -11.76
CA VAL A 161 -17.93 -2.40 -12.38
C VAL A 161 -17.01 -2.93 -13.46
N ALA A 162 -16.69 -4.23 -13.43
CA ALA A 162 -15.87 -4.90 -14.44
C ALA A 162 -16.27 -6.37 -14.57
N LEU A 163 -16.16 -6.90 -15.78
CA LEU A 163 -16.34 -8.32 -16.10
C LEU A 163 -15.20 -8.76 -17.01
N PHE A 164 -14.61 -9.92 -16.72
CA PHE A 164 -13.56 -10.52 -17.54
C PHE A 164 -13.96 -11.94 -17.92
N ARG A 165 -13.73 -12.33 -19.18
CA ARG A 165 -13.83 -13.70 -19.70
C ARG A 165 -12.49 -14.06 -20.33
N GLU A 166 -11.90 -15.19 -19.91
CA GLU A 166 -10.60 -15.64 -20.44
C GLU A 166 -9.54 -14.50 -20.43
N ASN A 167 -9.51 -13.73 -19.35
CA ASN A 167 -8.67 -12.53 -19.16
C ASN A 167 -8.92 -11.36 -20.14
N GLN A 168 -10.03 -11.38 -20.87
CA GLN A 168 -10.45 -10.28 -21.74
C GLN A 168 -11.59 -9.48 -21.09
N PRO A 169 -11.51 -8.14 -21.09
CA PRO A 169 -12.58 -7.32 -20.55
C PRO A 169 -13.86 -7.45 -21.42
N VAL A 170 -14.99 -7.51 -20.75
CA VAL A 170 -16.32 -7.56 -21.39
C VAL A 170 -17.10 -6.30 -21.02
N ALA A 171 -17.86 -5.75 -21.96
CA ALA A 171 -18.70 -4.59 -21.69
C ALA A 171 -19.73 -4.91 -20.58
N VAL A 172 -19.81 -4.02 -19.59
CA VAL A 172 -20.70 -4.16 -18.44
C VAL A 172 -22.00 -3.39 -18.74
N GLU A 173 -22.96 -4.07 -19.29
CA GLU A 173 -24.29 -3.54 -19.61
C GLU A 173 -25.37 -4.36 -18.91
N GLY A 174 -26.56 -3.78 -18.68
CA GLY A 174 -27.64 -4.45 -17.92
C GLY A 174 -27.95 -5.84 -18.42
N TYR A 175 -27.97 -6.01 -19.74
CA TYR A 175 -28.28 -7.29 -20.41
C TYR A 175 -27.08 -8.26 -20.50
N THR A 176 -25.87 -7.83 -20.09
CA THR A 176 -24.70 -8.72 -20.15
C THR A 176 -24.90 -9.92 -19.24
N MET A 177 -24.78 -11.11 -19.80
CA MET A 177 -24.94 -12.36 -19.06
C MET A 177 -23.69 -12.72 -18.30
N ILE A 178 -23.84 -13.13 -17.04
CA ILE A 178 -22.72 -13.68 -16.23
C ILE A 178 -22.56 -15.15 -16.62
N GLN A 179 -21.36 -15.52 -17.04
CA GLN A 179 -20.98 -16.87 -17.45
C GLN A 179 -19.93 -17.43 -16.49
N PRO A 180 -19.85 -18.76 -16.26
CA PRO A 180 -18.84 -19.40 -15.42
C PRO A 180 -17.44 -19.29 -16.00
#